data_a1aa61b7e03ab519ffc01bb26467690a
#
_entry.id   a1aa61b7e03ab519ffc01bb26467690a
#
_cell.length_a   1.000
_cell.length_b   1.000
_cell.length_c   1.000
_cell.angle_alpha   90.00
_cell.angle_beta   90.00
_cell.angle_gamma   90.00
#
_symmetry.space_group_name_H-M   'P 1'
#
loop_
_entity.id
_entity.type
_entity.pdbx_description
1 polymer ?
#
loop_
_entity_poly.entity_id
_entity_poly.type
_entity_poly.pdbx_seq_one_letter_code
_entity_poly.pdbx_strand_id
1 'polypeptide(L)'
;MTPMTPMTAAPPPTATPRPAFPGRWVGGASLVLGPLLLLTGVLLRLRFDFFFPAQLGAYEHHPHLMTASYGCVSAGWVLLWPGVALLAARIGERSPELALWGGVLTVLGLFARTFHAGVDHLAFRLADVQGAASATRTVSETYGAFHIFSTLNAAVMGGWLLLAVGACRSRVLGPLRAVALAAASAMPLGVLKGTTPLSVAAAAGLCAALVPLGVAALREGPAPRAAAVSGRLLLTVAAGTAMYFFGQAG
;
A
#
# COMPACT_ATOMS: atom_id res chain seq x y z
N MET A 1 17.38 65.47 28.34
CA MET A 1 17.75 64.07 28.01
C MET A 1 16.45 63.29 27.98
N THR A 2 15.93 63.04 26.76
CA THR A 2 14.70 62.27 26.54
C THR A 2 15.08 60.79 26.43
N PRO A 3 14.46 59.86 27.19
CA PRO A 3 14.80 58.46 27.09
C PRO A 3 14.32 57.87 25.75
N MET A 4 15.25 57.27 24.96
CA MET A 4 14.90 56.52 23.74
C MET A 4 14.21 55.23 24.15
N THR A 5 12.95 55.08 23.72
CA THR A 5 12.19 53.84 23.84
C THR A 5 12.82 52.75 22.94
N PRO A 6 13.11 51.56 23.43
CA PRO A 6 13.65 50.52 22.58
C PRO A 6 12.61 50.07 21.55
N MET A 7 12.95 50.14 20.26
CA MET A 7 12.17 49.58 19.16
C MET A 7 12.13 48.05 19.31
N THR A 8 10.94 47.50 19.63
CA THR A 8 10.69 46.09 19.63
C THR A 8 10.73 45.60 18.19
N ALA A 9 11.71 44.74 17.85
CA ALA A 9 11.80 44.12 16.54
C ALA A 9 10.55 43.29 16.26
N ALA A 10 9.93 43.47 15.09
CA ALA A 10 8.79 42.67 14.67
C ALA A 10 9.17 41.19 14.62
N PRO A 11 8.30 40.26 15.07
CA PRO A 11 8.57 38.86 14.99
C PRO A 11 8.80 38.45 13.52
N PRO A 12 9.74 37.55 13.26
CA PRO A 12 10.01 37.08 11.90
C PRO A 12 8.73 36.46 11.29
N PRO A 13 8.47 36.66 9.98
CA PRO A 13 7.32 36.11 9.32
C PRO A 13 7.30 34.56 9.52
N THR A 14 6.20 34.06 10.07
CA THR A 14 6.00 32.63 10.25
C THR A 14 6.08 31.95 8.88
N ALA A 15 7.12 31.17 8.66
CA ALA A 15 7.30 30.40 7.43
C ALA A 15 6.08 29.50 7.20
N THR A 16 5.37 29.71 6.10
CA THR A 16 4.28 28.83 5.70
C THR A 16 4.82 27.40 5.60
N PRO A 17 4.20 26.43 6.27
CA PRO A 17 4.66 25.04 6.21
C PRO A 17 4.70 24.58 4.76
N ARG A 18 5.88 24.23 4.27
CA ARG A 18 6.03 23.65 2.93
C ARG A 18 5.26 22.32 2.89
N PRO A 19 4.50 22.04 1.81
CA PRO A 19 3.83 20.77 1.66
C PRO A 19 4.86 19.65 1.65
N ALA A 20 4.91 18.84 2.73
CA ALA A 20 5.77 17.67 2.82
C ALA A 20 5.17 16.51 2.02
N PHE A 21 6.01 15.85 1.22
CA PHE A 21 5.61 14.63 0.50
C PHE A 21 5.29 13.50 1.48
N PRO A 22 4.24 12.69 1.23
CA PRO A 22 3.26 12.71 0.12
C PRO A 22 2.05 13.64 0.36
N GLY A 23 2.09 14.39 1.44
CA GLY A 23 1.00 15.24 1.89
C GLY A 23 -0.18 14.47 2.49
N ARG A 24 -1.02 15.18 3.26
CA ARG A 24 -2.14 14.58 4.01
C ARG A 24 -3.19 13.91 3.13
N TRP A 25 -3.45 14.47 1.94
CA TRP A 25 -4.49 13.97 1.05
C TRP A 25 -4.09 12.66 0.39
N VAL A 26 -2.93 12.62 -0.26
CA VAL A 26 -2.45 11.41 -0.93
C VAL A 26 -2.12 10.33 0.10
N GLY A 27 -1.32 10.67 1.12
CA GLY A 27 -0.95 9.71 2.17
C GLY A 27 -2.16 9.23 2.98
N GLY A 28 -3.08 10.14 3.36
CA GLY A 28 -4.28 9.78 4.10
C GLY A 28 -5.23 8.90 3.29
N ALA A 29 -5.51 9.23 2.03
CA ALA A 29 -6.32 8.39 1.15
C ALA A 29 -5.67 7.01 0.94
N SER A 30 -4.36 6.96 0.76
CA SER A 30 -3.59 5.71 0.62
C SER A 30 -3.69 4.82 1.85
N LEU A 31 -3.61 5.40 3.07
CA LEU A 31 -3.78 4.67 4.33
C LEU A 31 -5.20 4.14 4.54
N VAL A 32 -6.20 4.68 3.84
CA VAL A 32 -7.58 4.18 3.87
C VAL A 32 -7.80 3.17 2.76
N LEU A 33 -7.55 3.55 1.51
CA LEU A 33 -7.92 2.75 0.33
C LEU A 33 -7.03 1.51 0.18
N GLY A 34 -5.72 1.61 0.42
CA GLY A 34 -4.79 0.50 0.29
C GLY A 34 -5.20 -0.72 1.12
N PRO A 35 -5.33 -0.60 2.46
CA PRO A 35 -5.74 -1.71 3.31
C PRO A 35 -7.14 -2.24 2.99
N LEU A 36 -8.10 -1.37 2.66
CA LEU A 36 -9.46 -1.80 2.32
C LEU A 36 -9.49 -2.62 1.03
N LEU A 37 -8.74 -2.22 0.01
CA LEU A 37 -8.62 -2.99 -1.23
C LEU A 37 -7.93 -4.33 -1.00
N LEU A 38 -6.87 -4.38 -0.18
CA LEU A 38 -6.24 -5.64 0.20
C LEU A 38 -7.23 -6.58 0.90
N LEU A 39 -7.97 -6.09 1.87
CA LEU A 39 -8.97 -6.88 2.57
C LEU A 39 -10.07 -7.37 1.62
N THR A 40 -10.58 -6.49 0.77
CA THR A 40 -11.58 -6.85 -0.25
C THR A 40 -11.07 -7.97 -1.15
N GLY A 41 -9.87 -7.81 -1.72
CA GLY A 41 -9.30 -8.81 -2.61
C GLY A 41 -9.06 -10.16 -1.93
N VAL A 42 -8.60 -10.15 -0.67
CA VAL A 42 -8.42 -11.36 0.13
C VAL A 42 -9.75 -12.06 0.41
N LEU A 43 -10.81 -11.30 0.72
CA LEU A 43 -12.14 -11.87 0.98
C LEU A 43 -12.80 -12.44 -0.27
N LEU A 44 -12.65 -11.82 -1.44
CA LEU A 44 -13.22 -12.29 -2.69
C LEU A 44 -12.77 -13.69 -3.08
N ARG A 45 -11.54 -14.09 -2.71
CA ARG A 45 -10.99 -15.42 -3.02
C ARG A 45 -10.91 -16.36 -1.82
N LEU A 46 -11.58 -16.05 -0.71
CA LEU A 46 -11.52 -16.84 0.54
C LEU A 46 -11.95 -18.30 0.38
N ARG A 47 -12.88 -18.57 -0.55
CA ARG A 47 -13.44 -19.90 -0.79
C ARG A 47 -12.57 -20.81 -1.66
N PHE A 48 -11.49 -20.30 -2.26
CA PHE A 48 -10.62 -21.06 -3.15
C PHE A 48 -9.36 -21.51 -2.42
N ASP A 49 -8.84 -22.68 -2.79
CA ASP A 49 -7.65 -23.26 -2.20
C ASP A 49 -6.43 -22.34 -2.34
N PHE A 50 -5.56 -22.40 -1.32
CA PHE A 50 -4.42 -21.50 -1.20
C PHE A 50 -3.33 -21.69 -2.26
N PHE A 51 -3.13 -22.94 -2.75
CA PHE A 51 -2.02 -23.25 -3.64
C PHE A 51 -2.24 -22.75 -5.07
N PHE A 52 -1.13 -22.42 -5.75
CA PHE A 52 -1.18 -21.80 -7.06
C PHE A 52 -1.92 -22.61 -8.14
N PRO A 53 -1.84 -23.96 -8.23
CA PRO A 53 -2.59 -24.69 -9.24
C PRO A 53 -4.10 -24.51 -9.11
N ALA A 54 -4.61 -24.52 -7.88
CA ALA A 54 -6.04 -24.28 -7.61
C ALA A 54 -6.48 -22.86 -7.94
N GLN A 55 -5.59 -21.89 -7.83
CA GLN A 55 -5.90 -20.49 -8.20
C GLN A 55 -6.09 -20.34 -9.71
N LEU A 56 -5.33 -21.06 -10.55
CA LEU A 56 -5.54 -21.08 -12.00
C LEU A 56 -6.83 -21.84 -12.39
N GLY A 57 -7.12 -22.95 -11.73
CA GLY A 57 -8.41 -23.66 -11.89
C GLY A 57 -9.60 -22.78 -11.46
N ALA A 58 -9.48 -22.04 -10.37
CA ALA A 58 -10.50 -21.08 -9.94
C ALA A 58 -10.69 -19.94 -10.95
N TYR A 59 -9.61 -19.46 -11.58
CA TYR A 59 -9.67 -18.48 -12.65
C TYR A 59 -10.43 -19.01 -13.87
N GLU A 60 -10.18 -20.24 -14.31
CA GLU A 60 -10.86 -20.87 -15.43
C GLU A 60 -12.39 -20.90 -15.24
N HIS A 61 -12.87 -21.18 -14.02
CA HIS A 61 -14.30 -21.25 -13.71
C HIS A 61 -14.92 -19.89 -13.31
N HIS A 62 -14.13 -18.97 -12.78
CA HIS A 62 -14.58 -17.70 -12.25
C HIS A 62 -13.66 -16.53 -12.65
N PRO A 63 -13.43 -16.27 -13.96
CA PRO A 63 -12.40 -15.33 -14.43
C PRO A 63 -12.60 -13.89 -13.92
N HIS A 64 -13.84 -13.38 -13.93
CA HIS A 64 -14.15 -12.03 -13.46
C HIS A 64 -13.89 -11.86 -11.96
N LEU A 65 -14.27 -12.85 -11.15
CA LEU A 65 -14.07 -12.81 -9.71
C LEU A 65 -12.59 -12.85 -9.34
N MET A 66 -11.83 -13.73 -9.99
CA MET A 66 -10.40 -13.86 -9.74
C MET A 66 -9.64 -12.62 -10.22
N THR A 67 -9.97 -12.09 -11.40
CA THR A 67 -9.42 -10.83 -11.89
C THR A 67 -9.71 -9.67 -10.92
N ALA A 68 -10.95 -9.55 -10.44
CA ALA A 68 -11.31 -8.51 -9.46
C ALA A 68 -10.55 -8.69 -8.13
N SER A 69 -10.45 -9.93 -7.62
CA SER A 69 -9.73 -10.24 -6.39
C SER A 69 -8.25 -9.84 -6.47
N TYR A 70 -7.55 -10.33 -7.50
CA TYR A 70 -6.14 -10.03 -7.71
C TYR A 70 -5.89 -8.57 -8.07
N GLY A 71 -6.81 -7.96 -8.83
CA GLY A 71 -6.79 -6.53 -9.14
C GLY A 71 -6.90 -5.65 -7.90
N CYS A 72 -7.82 -5.97 -6.98
CA CYS A 72 -7.96 -5.27 -5.69
C CYS A 72 -6.67 -5.39 -4.85
N VAL A 73 -6.09 -6.59 -4.77
CA VAL A 73 -4.83 -6.80 -4.02
C VAL A 73 -3.69 -6.02 -4.64
N SER A 74 -3.55 -6.04 -5.97
CA SER A 74 -2.51 -5.31 -6.69
C SER A 74 -2.64 -3.80 -6.50
N ALA A 75 -3.85 -3.27 -6.68
CA ALA A 75 -4.15 -1.85 -6.44
C ALA A 75 -3.88 -1.46 -4.97
N GLY A 76 -4.23 -2.35 -4.03
CA GLY A 76 -3.95 -2.16 -2.60
C GLY A 76 -2.46 -2.00 -2.32
N TRP A 77 -1.61 -2.86 -2.89
CA TRP A 77 -0.15 -2.76 -2.73
C TRP A 77 0.42 -1.46 -3.34
N VAL A 78 -0.03 -1.10 -4.54
CA VAL A 78 0.43 0.14 -5.20
C VAL A 78 -0.01 1.38 -4.40
N LEU A 79 -1.25 1.41 -3.92
CA LEU A 79 -1.74 2.55 -3.15
C LEU A 79 -1.13 2.64 -1.76
N LEU A 80 -0.60 1.56 -1.18
CA LEU A 80 -0.03 1.60 0.16
C LEU A 80 1.27 2.39 0.25
N TRP A 81 2.09 2.49 -0.81
CA TRP A 81 3.40 3.10 -0.66
C TRP A 81 3.36 4.59 -0.25
N PRO A 82 2.48 5.48 -0.76
CA PRO A 82 2.39 6.83 -0.23
C PRO A 82 1.88 6.86 1.22
N GLY A 83 1.03 5.89 1.60
CA GLY A 83 0.59 5.72 2.98
C GLY A 83 1.74 5.34 3.91
N VAL A 84 2.61 4.41 3.48
CA VAL A 84 3.83 4.04 4.21
C VAL A 84 4.77 5.23 4.36
N ALA A 85 4.93 6.05 3.31
CA ALA A 85 5.74 7.27 3.39
C ALA A 85 5.18 8.26 4.43
N LEU A 86 3.85 8.46 4.49
CA LEU A 86 3.21 9.29 5.51
C LEU A 86 3.40 8.70 6.92
N LEU A 87 3.21 7.39 7.08
CA LEU A 87 3.42 6.71 8.36
C LEU A 87 4.87 6.86 8.83
N ALA A 88 5.84 6.60 7.93
CA ALA A 88 7.26 6.75 8.23
C ALA A 88 7.62 8.20 8.60
N ALA A 89 7.07 9.19 7.90
CA ALA A 89 7.29 10.60 8.25
C ALA A 89 6.82 10.90 9.68
N ARG A 90 5.65 10.41 10.10
CA ARG A 90 5.14 10.60 11.47
C ARG A 90 5.95 9.87 12.53
N ILE A 91 6.42 8.66 12.21
CA ILE A 91 7.32 7.90 13.10
C ILE A 91 8.65 8.65 13.25
N GLY A 92 9.15 9.21 12.15
CA GLY A 92 10.46 9.88 12.07
C GLY A 92 10.60 11.10 12.98
N GLU A 93 9.49 11.75 13.36
CA GLU A 93 9.49 12.87 14.31
C GLU A 93 10.10 12.49 15.69
N ARG A 94 10.01 11.19 16.08
CA ARG A 94 10.50 10.69 17.37
C ARG A 94 11.42 9.48 17.28
N SER A 95 11.39 8.75 16.17
CA SER A 95 12.13 7.51 15.96
C SER A 95 12.68 7.43 14.54
N PRO A 96 13.64 8.32 14.16
CA PRO A 96 14.09 8.48 12.77
C PRO A 96 14.67 7.21 12.16
N GLU A 97 15.46 6.44 12.91
CA GLU A 97 16.06 5.18 12.43
C GLU A 97 15.01 4.11 12.10
N LEU A 98 14.00 3.95 12.97
CA LEU A 98 12.92 3.00 12.74
C LEU A 98 12.03 3.44 11.57
N ALA A 99 11.83 4.74 11.41
CA ALA A 99 11.11 5.31 10.27
C ALA A 99 11.85 5.07 8.95
N LEU A 100 13.16 5.33 8.95
CA LEU A 100 14.02 5.16 7.78
C LEU A 100 14.03 3.69 7.33
N TRP A 101 14.50 2.80 8.19
CA TRP A 101 14.65 1.39 7.79
C TRP A 101 13.31 0.69 7.60
N GLY A 102 12.34 0.93 8.49
CA GLY A 102 11.00 0.39 8.32
C GLY A 102 10.32 0.87 7.04
N GLY A 103 10.43 2.16 6.74
CA GLY A 103 9.89 2.76 5.51
C GLY A 103 10.55 2.21 4.25
N VAL A 104 11.89 2.25 4.18
CA VAL A 104 12.66 1.77 3.02
C VAL A 104 12.39 0.29 2.76
N LEU A 105 12.52 -0.56 3.77
CA LEU A 105 12.30 -2.01 3.60
C LEU A 105 10.86 -2.32 3.20
N THR A 106 9.88 -1.64 3.78
CA THR A 106 8.48 -1.84 3.38
C THR A 106 8.24 -1.43 1.94
N VAL A 107 8.75 -0.25 1.50
CA VAL A 107 8.57 0.22 0.12
C VAL A 107 9.27 -0.73 -0.87
N LEU A 108 10.51 -1.17 -0.61
CA LEU A 108 11.20 -2.16 -1.44
C LEU A 108 10.38 -3.46 -1.54
N GLY A 109 9.81 -3.92 -0.44
CA GLY A 109 8.94 -5.09 -0.44
C GLY A 109 7.64 -4.87 -1.20
N LEU A 110 7.06 -3.66 -1.19
CA LEU A 110 5.88 -3.33 -2.00
C LEU A 110 6.18 -3.38 -3.51
N PHE A 111 7.40 -3.02 -3.94
CA PHE A 111 7.83 -3.23 -5.33
C PHE A 111 7.87 -4.72 -5.70
N ALA A 112 8.37 -5.58 -4.81
CA ALA A 112 8.34 -7.02 -5.03
C ALA A 112 6.89 -7.55 -5.16
N ARG A 113 5.95 -7.01 -4.36
CA ARG A 113 4.52 -7.34 -4.48
C ARG A 113 3.93 -6.92 -5.82
N THR A 114 4.31 -5.75 -6.32
CA THR A 114 3.87 -5.29 -7.64
C THR A 114 4.42 -6.19 -8.76
N PHE A 115 5.68 -6.64 -8.64
CA PHE A 115 6.24 -7.63 -9.57
C PHE A 115 5.45 -8.95 -9.54
N HIS A 116 5.17 -9.51 -8.35
CA HIS A 116 4.37 -10.73 -8.23
C HIS A 116 2.97 -10.55 -8.84
N ALA A 117 2.34 -9.39 -8.66
CA ALA A 117 1.04 -9.08 -9.27
C ALA A 117 1.10 -9.08 -10.80
N GLY A 118 2.21 -8.61 -11.40
CA GLY A 118 2.44 -8.71 -12.84
C GLY A 118 2.55 -10.17 -13.32
N VAL A 119 3.25 -11.01 -12.55
CA VAL A 119 3.35 -12.46 -12.83
C VAL A 119 2.00 -13.15 -12.67
N ASP A 120 1.21 -12.81 -11.65
CA ASP A 120 -0.15 -13.33 -11.46
C ASP A 120 -1.04 -13.01 -12.68
N HIS A 121 -0.97 -11.75 -13.17
CA HIS A 121 -1.70 -11.34 -14.35
C HIS A 121 -1.26 -12.12 -15.59
N LEU A 122 0.05 -12.28 -15.81
CA LEU A 122 0.59 -13.05 -16.92
C LEU A 122 0.12 -14.51 -16.86
N ALA A 123 0.13 -15.12 -15.67
CA ALA A 123 -0.32 -16.49 -15.48
C ALA A 123 -1.79 -16.69 -15.88
N PHE A 124 -2.66 -15.72 -15.57
CA PHE A 124 -4.05 -15.71 -16.02
C PHE A 124 -4.16 -15.58 -17.55
N ARG A 125 -3.34 -14.70 -18.16
CA ARG A 125 -3.32 -14.60 -19.64
C ARG A 125 -2.81 -15.87 -20.31
N LEU A 126 -1.83 -16.55 -19.72
CA LEU A 126 -1.38 -17.86 -20.19
C LEU A 126 -2.50 -18.90 -20.09
N ALA A 127 -3.30 -18.90 -19.04
CA ALA A 127 -4.45 -19.79 -18.92
C ALA A 127 -5.51 -19.52 -20.00
N ASP A 128 -5.76 -18.28 -20.37
CA ASP A 128 -6.67 -17.93 -21.48
C ASP A 128 -6.15 -18.42 -22.85
N VAL A 129 -4.83 -18.36 -23.08
CA VAL A 129 -4.25 -18.65 -24.41
C VAL A 129 -3.97 -20.14 -24.60
N GLN A 130 -3.50 -20.82 -23.57
CA GLN A 130 -2.99 -22.21 -23.67
C GLN A 130 -3.70 -23.20 -22.76
N GLY A 131 -4.71 -22.77 -22.00
CA GLY A 131 -5.45 -23.56 -21.01
C GLY A 131 -4.75 -23.66 -19.65
N ALA A 132 -5.53 -23.86 -18.58
CA ALA A 132 -5.04 -23.87 -17.20
C ALA A 132 -3.96 -24.93 -16.92
N ALA A 133 -4.08 -26.13 -17.49
CA ALA A 133 -3.10 -27.21 -17.31
C ALA A 133 -1.72 -26.85 -17.87
N SER A 134 -1.66 -26.29 -19.08
CA SER A 134 -0.41 -25.85 -19.72
C SER A 134 0.17 -24.63 -19.00
N ALA A 135 -0.66 -23.66 -18.64
CA ALA A 135 -0.25 -22.49 -17.85
C ALA A 135 0.33 -22.89 -16.49
N THR A 136 -0.28 -23.84 -15.80
CA THR A 136 0.24 -24.40 -14.53
C THR A 136 1.64 -24.98 -14.70
N ARG A 137 1.86 -25.77 -15.75
CA ARG A 137 3.19 -26.33 -16.05
C ARG A 137 4.20 -25.23 -16.30
N THR A 138 3.87 -24.28 -17.21
CA THR A 138 4.76 -23.16 -17.56
C THR A 138 5.15 -22.36 -16.32
N VAL A 139 4.19 -21.99 -15.46
CA VAL A 139 4.46 -21.25 -14.23
C VAL A 139 5.32 -22.06 -13.26
N SER A 140 5.04 -23.36 -13.09
CA SER A 140 5.82 -24.21 -12.17
C SER A 140 7.28 -24.39 -12.60
N GLU A 141 7.54 -24.47 -13.90
CA GLU A 141 8.87 -24.64 -14.46
C GLU A 141 9.70 -23.34 -14.49
N THR A 142 9.03 -22.19 -14.67
CA THR A 142 9.72 -20.91 -14.89
C THR A 142 9.83 -20.05 -13.64
N TYR A 143 8.82 -20.05 -12.79
CA TYR A 143 8.80 -19.13 -11.63
C TYR A 143 9.80 -19.51 -10.52
N GLY A 144 10.23 -20.76 -10.45
CA GLY A 144 11.24 -21.22 -9.47
C GLY A 144 12.66 -20.68 -9.71
N ALA A 145 12.92 -20.08 -10.88
CA ALA A 145 14.22 -19.46 -11.16
C ALA A 145 14.49 -18.26 -10.24
N PHE A 146 15.74 -18.10 -9.82
CA PHE A 146 16.13 -16.98 -8.99
C PHE A 146 15.89 -15.63 -9.70
N HIS A 147 15.28 -14.71 -8.98
CA HIS A 147 15.14 -13.32 -9.40
C HIS A 147 15.30 -12.39 -8.18
N ILE A 148 15.77 -11.17 -8.42
CA ILE A 148 16.09 -10.21 -7.34
C ILE A 148 14.90 -9.93 -6.41
N PHE A 149 13.67 -9.95 -6.92
CA PHE A 149 12.48 -9.69 -6.12
C PHE A 149 12.19 -10.76 -5.07
N SER A 150 12.73 -11.99 -5.21
CA SER A 150 12.59 -13.02 -4.18
C SER A 150 13.32 -12.63 -2.88
N THR A 151 14.43 -11.91 -2.97
CA THR A 151 15.17 -11.42 -1.81
C THR A 151 14.42 -10.30 -1.07
N LEU A 152 13.60 -9.51 -1.79
CA LEU A 152 12.83 -8.41 -1.22
C LEU A 152 11.60 -8.89 -0.42
N ASN A 153 11.26 -10.15 -0.48
CA ASN A 153 10.21 -10.72 0.38
C ASN A 153 10.57 -10.60 1.87
N ALA A 154 11.83 -10.82 2.24
CA ALA A 154 12.29 -10.60 3.61
C ALA A 154 12.23 -9.12 4.00
N ALA A 155 12.47 -8.22 3.05
CA ALA A 155 12.42 -6.78 3.28
C ALA A 155 11.01 -6.32 3.70
N VAL A 156 9.95 -6.78 3.00
CA VAL A 156 8.58 -6.37 3.37
C VAL A 156 8.17 -6.91 4.74
N MET A 157 8.58 -8.12 5.09
CA MET A 157 8.29 -8.69 6.41
C MET A 157 8.99 -7.88 7.52
N GLY A 158 10.30 -7.68 7.40
CA GLY A 158 11.08 -6.89 8.35
C GLY A 158 10.63 -5.43 8.42
N GLY A 159 10.27 -4.84 7.28
CA GLY A 159 9.80 -3.47 7.17
C GLY A 159 8.52 -3.24 7.99
N TRP A 160 7.51 -4.09 7.87
CA TRP A 160 6.29 -3.98 8.68
C TRP A 160 6.54 -4.10 10.17
N LEU A 161 7.44 -5.00 10.59
CA LEU A 161 7.81 -5.15 12.00
C LEU A 161 8.52 -3.89 12.52
N LEU A 162 9.47 -3.33 11.78
CA LEU A 162 10.16 -2.09 12.16
C LEU A 162 9.21 -0.90 12.21
N LEU A 163 8.30 -0.77 11.24
CA LEU A 163 7.26 0.27 11.27
C LEU A 163 6.33 0.11 12.47
N ALA A 164 5.94 -1.12 12.82
CA ALA A 164 5.09 -1.39 13.98
C ALA A 164 5.78 -0.99 15.29
N VAL A 165 7.05 -1.40 15.46
CA VAL A 165 7.86 -1.00 16.64
C VAL A 165 8.04 0.51 16.66
N GLY A 166 8.39 1.12 15.52
CA GLY A 166 8.55 2.57 15.39
C GLY A 166 7.27 3.32 15.73
N ALA A 167 6.12 2.89 15.20
CA ALA A 167 4.83 3.52 15.45
C ALA A 167 4.39 3.43 16.92
N CYS A 168 4.70 2.31 17.59
CA CYS A 168 4.45 2.14 19.01
C CYS A 168 5.36 3.06 19.85
N ARG A 169 6.66 3.07 19.58
CA ARG A 169 7.64 3.88 20.33
C ARG A 169 7.42 5.38 20.15
N SER A 170 7.09 5.80 18.94
CA SER A 170 6.79 7.20 18.62
C SER A 170 5.40 7.64 19.07
N ARG A 171 4.57 6.71 19.58
CA ARG A 171 3.17 6.94 19.97
C ARG A 171 2.25 7.37 18.81
N VAL A 172 2.63 7.07 17.58
CA VAL A 172 1.78 7.25 16.38
C VAL A 172 0.64 6.24 16.41
N LEU A 173 0.93 5.02 16.83
CA LEU A 173 -0.07 3.98 17.09
C LEU A 173 0.02 3.50 18.55
N GLY A 174 -1.14 3.21 19.14
CA GLY A 174 -1.17 2.49 20.41
C GLY A 174 -0.71 1.03 20.23
N PRO A 175 -0.34 0.33 21.33
CA PRO A 175 0.27 -1.00 21.27
C PRO A 175 -0.58 -2.02 20.50
N LEU A 176 -1.88 -2.05 20.71
CA LEU A 176 -2.79 -2.98 20.01
C LEU A 176 -2.77 -2.76 18.49
N ARG A 177 -2.82 -1.50 18.05
CA ARG A 177 -2.77 -1.16 16.62
C ARG A 177 -1.37 -1.39 16.03
N ALA A 178 -0.32 -1.24 16.82
CA ALA A 178 1.03 -1.59 16.39
C ALA A 178 1.18 -3.11 16.18
N VAL A 179 0.63 -3.94 17.07
CA VAL A 179 0.57 -5.41 16.87
C VAL A 179 -0.26 -5.75 15.61
N ALA A 180 -1.40 -5.08 15.42
CA ALA A 180 -2.21 -5.24 14.21
C ALA A 180 -1.44 -4.86 12.93
N LEU A 181 -0.60 -3.81 12.97
CA LEU A 181 0.28 -3.45 11.87
C LEU A 181 1.36 -4.52 11.64
N ALA A 182 1.96 -5.05 12.70
CA ALA A 182 2.96 -6.12 12.60
C ALA A 182 2.41 -7.39 11.93
N ALA A 183 1.11 -7.68 12.10
CA ALA A 183 0.46 -8.81 11.45
C ALA A 183 0.51 -8.74 9.91
N ALA A 184 0.73 -7.57 9.32
CA ALA A 184 0.94 -7.42 7.88
C ALA A 184 2.16 -8.21 7.36
N SER A 185 3.17 -8.49 8.22
CA SER A 185 4.30 -9.34 7.89
C SER A 185 3.91 -10.80 7.58
N ALA A 186 2.73 -11.25 8.03
CA ALA A 186 2.20 -12.59 7.80
C ALA A 186 1.38 -12.71 6.50
N MET A 187 1.27 -11.64 5.69
CA MET A 187 0.61 -11.72 4.38
C MET A 187 1.36 -12.67 3.46
N PRO A 188 0.66 -13.54 2.70
CA PRO A 188 1.28 -14.53 1.82
C PRO A 188 2.28 -13.90 0.85
N LEU A 189 3.41 -14.57 0.67
CA LEU A 189 4.48 -14.18 -0.25
C LEU A 189 4.47 -15.11 -1.49
N GLY A 190 4.80 -14.56 -2.65
CA GLY A 190 4.92 -15.30 -3.92
C GLY A 190 3.71 -15.13 -4.84
N VAL A 191 3.75 -15.85 -5.95
CA VAL A 191 2.81 -15.79 -7.07
C VAL A 191 1.62 -16.72 -6.83
N LEU A 192 0.45 -16.33 -7.29
CA LEU A 192 -0.80 -17.09 -7.28
C LEU A 192 -1.12 -17.71 -5.90
N LYS A 193 -0.87 -16.94 -4.85
CA LYS A 193 -1.22 -17.37 -3.49
C LYS A 193 -2.68 -17.02 -3.19
N GLY A 194 -3.42 -18.01 -2.77
CA GLY A 194 -4.79 -17.89 -2.31
C GLY A 194 -4.90 -17.16 -0.97
N THR A 195 -6.01 -17.38 -0.29
CA THR A 195 -6.31 -16.77 1.01
C THR A 195 -6.30 -17.84 2.10
N THR A 196 -5.69 -17.52 3.24
CA THR A 196 -5.78 -18.28 4.48
C THR A 196 -6.48 -17.44 5.55
N PRO A 197 -6.98 -18.03 6.64
CA PRO A 197 -7.50 -17.26 7.78
C PRO A 197 -6.48 -16.24 8.31
N LEU A 198 -5.19 -16.59 8.29
CA LEU A 198 -4.10 -15.69 8.68
C LEU A 198 -3.98 -14.48 7.74
N SER A 199 -4.18 -14.68 6.43
CA SER A 199 -4.20 -13.59 5.45
C SER A 199 -5.33 -12.60 5.72
N VAL A 200 -6.51 -13.11 6.07
CA VAL A 200 -7.68 -12.28 6.43
C VAL A 200 -7.38 -11.50 7.71
N ALA A 201 -6.86 -12.17 8.74
CA ALA A 201 -6.49 -11.52 10.00
C ALA A 201 -5.42 -10.43 9.79
N ALA A 202 -4.41 -10.70 8.95
CA ALA A 202 -3.37 -9.73 8.61
C ALA A 202 -3.92 -8.51 7.85
N ALA A 203 -4.78 -8.73 6.86
CA ALA A 203 -5.41 -7.64 6.11
C ALA A 203 -6.39 -6.82 6.98
N ALA A 204 -7.16 -7.48 7.83
CA ALA A 204 -8.04 -6.81 8.81
C ALA A 204 -7.22 -6.02 9.85
N GLY A 205 -6.11 -6.59 10.32
CA GLY A 205 -5.17 -5.90 11.21
C GLY A 205 -4.58 -4.64 10.56
N LEU A 206 -4.20 -4.74 9.28
CA LEU A 206 -3.72 -3.59 8.51
C LEU A 206 -4.79 -2.50 8.40
N CYS A 207 -6.04 -2.87 8.16
CA CYS A 207 -7.17 -1.93 8.18
C CYS A 207 -7.33 -1.28 9.57
N ALA A 208 -7.34 -2.06 10.64
CA ALA A 208 -7.50 -1.55 12.00
C ALA A 208 -6.36 -0.60 12.41
N ALA A 209 -5.13 -0.86 11.93
CA ALA A 209 -3.98 -0.01 12.19
C ALA A 209 -4.02 1.29 11.39
N LEU A 210 -4.22 1.21 10.08
CA LEU A 210 -3.96 2.30 9.15
C LEU A 210 -5.19 3.15 8.80
N VAL A 211 -6.38 2.55 8.68
CA VAL A 211 -7.59 3.31 8.29
C VAL A 211 -7.91 4.45 9.24
N PRO A 212 -7.91 4.27 10.58
CA PRO A 212 -8.15 5.39 11.49
C PRO A 212 -7.07 6.47 11.40
N LEU A 213 -5.80 6.09 11.16
CA LEU A 213 -4.71 7.03 10.97
C LEU A 213 -4.89 7.83 9.67
N GLY A 214 -5.31 7.17 8.59
CA GLY A 214 -5.61 7.81 7.32
C GLY A 214 -6.76 8.80 7.42
N VAL A 215 -7.86 8.41 8.09
CA VAL A 215 -9.00 9.29 8.35
C VAL A 215 -8.59 10.51 9.20
N ALA A 216 -7.77 10.30 10.23
CA ALA A 216 -7.23 11.40 11.04
C ALA A 216 -6.42 12.36 10.16
N ALA A 217 -5.50 11.83 9.33
CA ALA A 217 -4.69 12.64 8.41
C ALA A 217 -5.53 13.45 7.43
N LEU A 218 -6.60 12.87 6.89
CA LEU A 218 -7.52 13.58 5.98
C LEU A 218 -8.28 14.71 6.67
N ARG A 219 -8.53 14.59 7.97
CA ARG A 219 -9.23 15.59 8.79
C ARG A 219 -8.32 16.68 9.35
N GLU A 220 -7.01 16.53 9.26
CA GLU A 220 -6.05 17.54 9.72
C GLU A 220 -6.12 18.83 8.89
N GLY A 221 -6.10 19.97 9.59
CA GLY A 221 -6.08 21.31 8.98
C GLY A 221 -7.40 21.74 8.31
N PRO A 222 -7.41 22.89 7.61
CA PRO A 222 -8.62 23.47 7.07
C PRO A 222 -9.23 22.60 5.96
N ALA A 223 -10.56 22.57 5.91
CA ALA A 223 -11.28 21.93 4.81
C ALA A 223 -10.93 22.62 3.47
N PRO A 224 -10.69 21.84 2.40
CA PRO A 224 -10.41 22.42 1.10
C PRO A 224 -11.66 23.11 0.54
N ARG A 225 -11.47 24.20 -0.22
CA ARG A 225 -12.57 24.85 -0.93
C ARG A 225 -13.20 23.84 -1.91
N ALA A 226 -14.53 23.80 -1.98
CA ALA A 226 -15.24 22.86 -2.86
C ALA A 226 -14.77 22.92 -4.33
N ALA A 227 -14.55 24.13 -4.86
CA ALA A 227 -14.02 24.33 -6.21
C ALA A 227 -12.60 23.76 -6.40
N ALA A 228 -11.77 23.74 -5.37
CA ALA A 228 -10.43 23.13 -5.45
C ALA A 228 -10.52 21.59 -5.41
N VAL A 229 -11.51 21.03 -4.72
CA VAL A 229 -11.76 19.59 -4.69
C VAL A 229 -12.25 19.10 -6.04
N SER A 230 -13.27 19.77 -6.60
CA SER A 230 -13.82 19.40 -7.91
C SER A 230 -12.78 19.54 -9.04
N GLY A 231 -12.00 20.63 -9.05
CA GLY A 231 -10.92 20.80 -10.04
C GLY A 231 -9.84 19.70 -9.96
N ARG A 232 -9.42 19.34 -8.75
CA ARG A 232 -8.44 18.23 -8.55
C ARG A 232 -9.01 16.89 -8.93
N LEU A 233 -10.27 16.62 -8.59
CA LEU A 233 -10.95 15.37 -8.98
C LEU A 233 -11.04 15.26 -10.49
N LEU A 234 -11.47 16.30 -11.19
CA LEU A 234 -11.51 16.34 -12.66
C LEU A 234 -10.14 16.11 -13.27
N LEU A 235 -9.10 16.77 -12.74
CA LEU A 235 -7.73 16.58 -13.22
C LEU A 235 -7.26 15.13 -12.99
N THR A 236 -7.56 14.54 -11.84
CA THR A 236 -7.18 13.14 -11.54
C THR A 236 -7.91 12.18 -12.47
N VAL A 237 -9.20 12.38 -12.72
CA VAL A 237 -9.98 11.56 -13.65
C VAL A 237 -9.44 11.72 -15.07
N ALA A 238 -9.22 12.94 -15.53
CA ALA A 238 -8.66 13.22 -16.86
C ALA A 238 -7.28 12.60 -17.06
N ALA A 239 -6.38 12.75 -16.06
CA ALA A 239 -5.06 12.13 -16.08
C ALA A 239 -5.14 10.60 -16.09
N GLY A 240 -5.99 9.99 -15.26
CA GLY A 240 -6.21 8.54 -15.23
C GLY A 240 -6.75 8.02 -16.56
N THR A 241 -7.70 8.73 -17.15
CA THR A 241 -8.24 8.40 -18.49
C THR A 241 -7.16 8.50 -19.57
N ALA A 242 -6.38 9.57 -19.56
CA ALA A 242 -5.28 9.73 -20.51
C ALA A 242 -4.23 8.60 -20.34
N MET A 243 -3.83 8.30 -19.11
CA MET A 243 -2.90 7.20 -18.83
C MET A 243 -3.44 5.83 -19.29
N TYR A 244 -4.74 5.60 -19.12
CA TYR A 244 -5.37 4.38 -19.62
C TYR A 244 -5.24 4.27 -21.14
N PHE A 245 -5.59 5.32 -21.91
CA PHE A 245 -5.46 5.30 -23.37
C PHE A 245 -4.01 5.20 -23.85
N PHE A 246 -3.07 5.89 -23.18
CA PHE A 246 -1.65 5.75 -23.49
C PHE A 246 -1.14 4.33 -23.23
N GLY A 247 -1.59 3.70 -22.14
CA GLY A 247 -1.24 2.31 -21.83
C GLY A 247 -1.83 1.27 -22.81
N GLN A 248 -2.90 1.62 -23.54
CA GLN A 248 -3.45 0.76 -24.59
C GLN A 248 -2.76 0.95 -25.96
N ALA A 249 -2.02 2.04 -26.14
CA ALA A 249 -1.37 2.39 -27.39
C ALA A 249 0.10 1.87 -27.50
N GLY A 250 0.66 1.28 -26.39
CA GLY A 250 2.04 0.81 -26.28
C GLY A 250 2.16 -0.74 -26.24
#